data_5b84b350c347d2d77ade64921cb91a1f
#
_entry.id   5b84b350c347d2d77ade64921cb91a1f
#
_cell.length_a   1.000
_cell.length_b   1.000
_cell.length_c   1.000
_cell.angle_alpha   90.00
_cell.angle_beta   90.00
_cell.angle_gamma   90.00
#
_symmetry.space_group_name_H-M   'P 1'
#
loop_
_entity.id
_entity.type
_entity.pdbx_description
1 polymer ?
#
loop_
_entity_poly.entity_id
_entity_poly.type
_entity_poly.pdbx_seq_one_letter_code
_entity_poly.pdbx_strand_id
1 'polypeptide(L)'
;SEMCIRDSLYAYMNDPFIDPYLINLALSHAQFETIHAYSDGNGRLGRALIPIQMARFEQDKPILYMSEILELYKPAYQYNLMESRKGNYLGYIKFFLQCVVDQCNSFIYKMNEIDRIYKEDMKKMESIHSSTLYKIMPIILSQVVFTKRELEDMTGLSKSTIHRTIQKMEELNVVAYDGLARKKSYRYTRVYNVFVDKNNY
;
A
#
# COMPACT_ATOMS: atom_id res chain seq x y z
N SER A 1 10.24 -12.73 -32.77
CA SER A 1 9.56 -11.43 -32.80
C SER A 1 9.25 -10.98 -31.37
N GLU A 2 8.86 -9.73 -31.20
CA GLU A 2 8.50 -9.14 -29.88
C GLU A 2 7.42 -9.93 -29.12
N MET A 3 6.50 -10.56 -29.86
CA MET A 3 5.45 -11.41 -29.27
C MET A 3 6.04 -12.65 -28.60
N CYS A 4 7.03 -13.30 -29.19
CA CYS A 4 7.70 -14.46 -28.59
C CYS A 4 8.50 -14.07 -27.31
N ILE A 5 9.12 -12.90 -27.29
CA ILE A 5 9.87 -12.41 -26.11
C ILE A 5 8.92 -12.18 -24.95
N ARG A 6 7.79 -11.54 -25.19
CA ARG A 6 6.75 -11.29 -24.18
C ARG A 6 6.15 -12.59 -23.67
N ASP A 7 5.85 -13.56 -24.54
CA ASP A 7 5.27 -14.85 -24.17
C ASP A 7 6.27 -15.66 -23.34
N SER A 8 7.57 -15.60 -23.66
CA SER A 8 8.64 -16.22 -22.85
C SER A 8 8.74 -15.59 -21.47
N LEU A 9 8.58 -14.24 -21.34
CA LEU A 9 8.54 -13.59 -20.05
C LEU A 9 7.34 -14.05 -19.23
N TYR A 10 6.16 -14.15 -19.81
CA TYR A 10 4.98 -14.62 -19.11
C TYR A 10 5.11 -16.08 -18.66
N ALA A 11 5.72 -16.93 -19.48
CA ALA A 11 6.03 -18.31 -19.09
C ALA A 11 6.97 -18.33 -17.88
N TYR A 12 8.06 -17.55 -17.91
CA TYR A 12 9.00 -17.44 -16.79
C TYR A 12 8.33 -16.90 -15.51
N MET A 13 7.54 -15.83 -15.61
CA MET A 13 6.79 -15.26 -14.48
C MET A 13 5.85 -16.28 -13.82
N ASN A 14 5.37 -17.25 -14.60
CA ASN A 14 4.38 -18.22 -14.18
C ASN A 14 5.00 -19.57 -13.73
N ASP A 15 6.31 -19.74 -13.85
CA ASP A 15 6.99 -20.95 -13.42
C ASP A 15 7.56 -20.78 -11.99
N PRO A 16 7.00 -21.45 -10.99
CA PRO A 16 7.46 -21.32 -9.60
C PRO A 16 8.74 -22.09 -9.30
N PHE A 17 9.26 -22.89 -10.26
CA PHE A 17 10.36 -23.83 -10.03
C PHE A 17 11.69 -23.40 -10.64
N ILE A 18 11.72 -22.37 -11.48
CA ILE A 18 12.94 -21.93 -12.15
C ILE A 18 13.92 -21.29 -11.15
N ASP A 19 13.43 -20.39 -10.27
CA ASP A 19 14.23 -19.67 -9.29
C ASP A 19 13.45 -19.54 -7.97
N PRO A 20 14.13 -19.25 -6.83
CA PRO A 20 13.43 -18.76 -5.65
C PRO A 20 12.54 -17.58 -6.02
N TYR A 21 11.29 -17.58 -5.58
CA TYR A 21 10.24 -16.67 -6.08
C TYR A 21 10.59 -15.16 -6.02
N LEU A 22 11.37 -14.71 -5.04
CA LEU A 22 11.82 -13.31 -4.99
C LEU A 22 12.86 -12.98 -6.06
N ILE A 23 13.69 -13.96 -6.45
CA ILE A 23 14.64 -13.81 -7.57
C ILE A 23 13.87 -13.81 -8.88
N ASN A 24 12.91 -14.72 -9.05
CA ASN A 24 12.01 -14.73 -10.20
C ASN A 24 11.27 -13.39 -10.34
N LEU A 25 10.75 -12.85 -9.24
CA LEU A 25 10.08 -11.54 -9.20
C LEU A 25 11.01 -10.41 -9.65
N ALA A 26 12.25 -10.36 -9.14
CA ALA A 26 13.23 -9.35 -9.51
C ALA A 26 13.59 -9.42 -10.99
N LEU A 27 13.90 -10.60 -11.50
CA LEU A 27 14.26 -10.81 -12.91
C LEU A 27 13.09 -10.54 -13.85
N SER A 28 11.89 -10.98 -13.48
CA SER A 28 10.65 -10.69 -14.23
C SER A 28 10.40 -9.19 -14.36
N HIS A 29 10.57 -8.46 -13.26
CA HIS A 29 10.41 -7.00 -13.26
C HIS A 29 11.46 -6.31 -14.14
N ALA A 30 12.75 -6.68 -14.02
CA ALA A 30 13.81 -6.14 -14.85
C ALA A 30 13.57 -6.41 -16.34
N GLN A 31 13.15 -7.61 -16.68
CA GLN A 31 12.88 -8.00 -18.05
C GLN A 31 11.66 -7.29 -18.63
N PHE A 32 10.57 -7.14 -17.83
CA PHE A 32 9.39 -6.38 -18.24
C PHE A 32 9.75 -4.93 -18.57
N GLU A 33 10.50 -4.26 -17.70
CA GLU A 33 10.97 -2.88 -17.93
C GLU A 33 11.94 -2.77 -19.11
N THR A 34 12.65 -3.84 -19.43
CA THR A 34 13.59 -3.90 -20.57
C THR A 34 12.87 -4.07 -21.89
N ILE A 35 11.87 -4.94 -21.96
CA ILE A 35 11.03 -5.15 -23.17
C ILE A 35 10.30 -3.86 -23.55
N HIS A 36 9.82 -3.11 -22.56
CA HIS A 36 9.20 -1.79 -22.70
C HIS A 36 8.11 -1.73 -23.78
N ALA A 37 7.20 -2.71 -23.77
CA ALA A 37 6.28 -3.03 -24.85
C ALA A 37 5.19 -1.97 -25.14
N TYR A 38 5.02 -0.97 -24.27
CA TYR A 38 3.98 0.05 -24.41
C TYR A 38 4.60 1.44 -24.65
N SER A 39 3.90 2.30 -25.38
CA SER A 39 4.34 3.68 -25.66
C SER A 39 4.38 4.55 -24.39
N ASP A 40 3.54 4.25 -23.37
CA ASP A 40 3.55 4.92 -22.07
C ASP A 40 3.07 3.95 -20.98
N GLY A 41 3.42 4.25 -19.72
CA GLY A 41 2.93 3.54 -18.56
C GLY A 41 3.65 2.25 -18.20
N ASN A 42 4.73 1.87 -18.92
CA ASN A 42 5.49 0.64 -18.62
C ASN A 42 5.91 0.55 -17.15
N GLY A 43 6.53 1.58 -16.59
CA GLY A 43 6.97 1.58 -15.21
C GLY A 43 5.81 1.49 -14.20
N ARG A 44 4.65 2.08 -14.49
CA ARG A 44 3.45 1.93 -13.65
C ARG A 44 2.94 0.49 -13.69
N LEU A 45 2.88 -0.09 -14.89
CA LEU A 45 2.43 -1.46 -15.08
C LEU A 45 3.43 -2.47 -14.49
N GLY A 46 4.74 -2.29 -14.73
CA GLY A 46 5.79 -3.13 -14.16
C GLY A 46 5.71 -3.17 -12.62
N ARG A 47 5.55 -2.03 -11.97
CA ARG A 47 5.37 -1.98 -10.51
C ARG A 47 4.04 -2.58 -10.05
N ALA A 48 2.96 -2.47 -10.83
CA ALA A 48 1.68 -3.11 -10.52
C ALA A 48 1.71 -4.64 -10.68
N LEU A 49 2.56 -5.17 -11.54
CA LEU A 49 2.73 -6.61 -11.71
C LEU A 49 3.41 -7.26 -10.50
N ILE A 50 4.23 -6.54 -9.72
CA ILE A 50 4.91 -7.06 -8.54
C ILE A 50 3.93 -7.67 -7.52
N PRO A 51 2.95 -6.92 -6.98
CA PRO A 51 2.00 -7.49 -6.04
C PRO A 51 1.10 -8.58 -6.66
N ILE A 52 0.80 -8.51 -7.95
CA ILE A 52 0.01 -9.53 -8.65
C ILE A 52 0.81 -10.85 -8.75
N GLN A 53 2.09 -10.77 -9.10
CA GLN A 53 2.96 -11.94 -9.15
C GLN A 53 3.18 -12.53 -7.75
N MET A 54 3.36 -11.68 -6.72
CA MET A 54 3.45 -12.11 -5.32
C MET A 54 2.20 -12.83 -4.82
N ALA A 55 1.01 -12.38 -5.21
CA ALA A 55 -0.25 -12.99 -4.77
C ALA A 55 -0.33 -14.49 -5.10
N ARG A 56 0.33 -14.94 -6.16
CA ARG A 56 0.36 -16.35 -6.55
C ARG A 56 1.15 -17.24 -5.57
N PHE A 57 2.11 -16.65 -4.84
CA PHE A 57 2.91 -17.38 -3.85
C PHE A 57 2.34 -17.24 -2.44
N GLU A 58 1.52 -16.19 -2.19
CA GLU A 58 1.02 -15.82 -0.87
C GLU A 58 -0.51 -15.85 -0.80
N GLN A 59 -1.12 -17.00 -1.14
CA GLN A 59 -2.55 -17.27 -0.96
C GLN A 59 -3.47 -16.25 -1.65
N ASP A 60 -3.16 -15.88 -2.88
CA ASP A 60 -3.93 -14.96 -3.72
C ASP A 60 -4.08 -13.53 -3.15
N LYS A 61 -3.19 -13.11 -2.25
CA LYS A 61 -3.20 -11.77 -1.69
C LYS A 61 -2.06 -10.92 -2.26
N PRO A 62 -2.36 -9.78 -2.90
CA PRO A 62 -1.34 -8.83 -3.36
C PRO A 62 -0.78 -8.06 -2.15
N ILE A 63 0.37 -8.47 -1.62
CA ILE A 63 0.92 -7.91 -0.36
C ILE A 63 2.14 -7.01 -0.53
N LEU A 64 2.91 -7.16 -1.60
CA LEU A 64 4.17 -6.44 -1.77
C LEU A 64 4.04 -5.28 -2.76
N TYR A 65 3.71 -4.09 -2.28
CA TYR A 65 3.61 -2.87 -3.07
C TYR A 65 4.94 -2.11 -3.02
N MET A 66 5.73 -2.19 -4.10
CA MET A 66 7.09 -1.64 -4.17
C MET A 66 7.18 -0.20 -4.70
N SER A 67 6.05 0.40 -5.09
CA SER A 67 6.08 1.72 -5.76
C SER A 67 6.69 2.81 -4.89
N GLU A 68 6.45 2.79 -3.60
CA GLU A 68 6.93 3.78 -2.64
C GLU A 68 8.46 3.72 -2.51
N ILE A 69 9.01 2.53 -2.25
CA ILE A 69 10.45 2.35 -2.05
C ILE A 69 11.26 2.53 -3.34
N LEU A 70 10.71 2.10 -4.48
CA LEU A 70 11.35 2.30 -5.78
C LEU A 70 11.35 3.76 -6.22
N GLU A 71 10.35 4.57 -5.83
CA GLU A 71 10.37 6.01 -6.06
C GLU A 71 11.35 6.71 -5.11
N LEU A 72 11.43 6.27 -3.84
CA LEU A 72 12.42 6.78 -2.88
C LEU A 72 13.85 6.57 -3.38
N TYR A 73 14.15 5.38 -3.90
CA TYR A 73 15.48 5.03 -4.43
C TYR A 73 15.58 5.18 -5.95
N LYS A 74 14.78 6.05 -6.57
CA LYS A 74 14.66 6.18 -8.02
C LYS A 74 15.98 6.26 -8.79
N PRO A 75 16.97 7.07 -8.39
CA PRO A 75 18.26 7.11 -9.12
C PRO A 75 18.99 5.76 -9.08
N ALA A 76 19.04 5.09 -7.92
CA ALA A 76 19.67 3.79 -7.78
C ALA A 76 18.88 2.70 -8.53
N TYR A 77 17.55 2.76 -8.50
CA TYR A 77 16.69 1.89 -9.28
C TYR A 77 16.97 1.97 -10.79
N GLN A 78 17.01 3.18 -11.33
CA GLN A 78 17.30 3.40 -12.74
C GLN A 78 18.70 2.91 -13.13
N TYR A 79 19.70 3.20 -12.30
CA TYR A 79 21.08 2.74 -12.52
C TYR A 79 21.16 1.21 -12.56
N ASN A 80 20.62 0.52 -11.56
CA ASN A 80 20.67 -0.94 -11.48
C ASN A 80 19.87 -1.61 -12.63
N LEU A 81 18.73 -1.01 -13.03
CA LEU A 81 17.96 -1.48 -14.16
C LEU A 81 18.76 -1.35 -15.48
N MET A 82 19.49 -0.24 -15.69
CA MET A 82 20.37 -0.08 -16.85
C MET A 82 21.55 -1.06 -16.84
N GLU A 83 22.12 -1.35 -15.68
CA GLU A 83 23.18 -2.35 -15.53
C GLU A 83 22.67 -3.77 -15.83
N SER A 84 21.44 -4.11 -15.43
CA SER A 84 20.85 -5.41 -15.74
C SER A 84 20.70 -5.64 -17.25
N ARG A 85 20.43 -4.59 -18.03
CA ARG A 85 20.39 -4.64 -19.51
C ARG A 85 21.74 -4.96 -20.13
N LYS A 86 22.84 -4.70 -19.41
CA LYS A 86 24.23 -5.03 -19.83
C LYS A 86 24.68 -6.41 -19.31
N GLY A 87 23.78 -7.17 -18.67
CA GLY A 87 24.06 -8.50 -18.13
C GLY A 87 24.43 -8.52 -16.62
N ASN A 88 24.51 -7.37 -15.94
CA ASN A 88 24.77 -7.32 -14.51
C ASN A 88 23.48 -7.58 -13.70
N TYR A 89 22.90 -8.77 -13.82
CA TYR A 89 21.69 -9.16 -13.11
C TYR A 89 21.91 -9.28 -11.58
N LEU A 90 23.09 -9.72 -11.15
CA LEU A 90 23.38 -9.88 -9.72
C LEU A 90 23.28 -8.55 -8.95
N GLY A 91 23.79 -7.47 -9.54
CA GLY A 91 23.67 -6.12 -8.97
C GLY A 91 22.22 -5.70 -8.82
N TYR A 92 21.43 -5.90 -9.86
CA TYR A 92 19.99 -5.60 -9.82
C TYR A 92 19.22 -6.45 -8.80
N ILE A 93 19.45 -7.77 -8.76
CA ILE A 93 18.82 -8.66 -7.79
C ILE A 93 19.12 -8.20 -6.35
N LYS A 94 20.37 -7.93 -6.03
CA LYS A 94 20.75 -7.44 -4.68
C LYS A 94 20.03 -6.14 -4.34
N PHE A 95 19.99 -5.19 -5.25
CA PHE A 95 19.27 -3.92 -5.08
C PHE A 95 17.78 -4.16 -4.86
N PHE A 96 17.14 -5.00 -5.69
CA PHE A 96 15.71 -5.28 -5.59
C PHE A 96 15.35 -5.96 -4.27
N LEU A 97 16.12 -6.96 -3.84
CA LEU A 97 15.93 -7.65 -2.56
C LEU A 97 16.12 -6.70 -1.37
N GLN A 98 17.08 -5.76 -1.45
CA GLN A 98 17.20 -4.74 -0.41
C GLN A 98 15.97 -3.84 -0.37
N CYS A 99 15.43 -3.43 -1.52
CA CYS A 99 14.18 -2.68 -1.57
C CYS A 99 13.00 -3.47 -0.96
N VAL A 100 12.95 -4.79 -1.16
CA VAL A 100 11.92 -5.65 -0.50
C VAL A 100 12.06 -5.58 1.02
N VAL A 101 13.27 -5.73 1.54
CA VAL A 101 13.55 -5.65 3.00
C VAL A 101 13.13 -4.28 3.54
N ASP A 102 13.54 -3.21 2.88
CA ASP A 102 13.25 -1.84 3.32
C ASP A 102 11.72 -1.55 3.28
N GLN A 103 11.03 -2.04 2.25
CA GLN A 103 9.57 -1.92 2.16
C GLN A 103 8.86 -2.70 3.27
N CYS A 104 9.31 -3.91 3.58
CA CYS A 104 8.76 -4.69 4.68
C CYS A 104 8.98 -4.00 6.03
N ASN A 105 10.17 -3.46 6.28
CA ASN A 105 10.46 -2.70 7.49
C ASN A 105 9.58 -1.45 7.61
N SER A 106 9.38 -0.72 6.52
CA SER A 106 8.46 0.42 6.47
C SER A 106 7.02 0.00 6.82
N PHE A 107 6.54 -1.11 6.30
CA PHE A 107 5.20 -1.62 6.64
C PHE A 107 5.09 -2.01 8.13
N ILE A 108 6.08 -2.71 8.66
CA ILE A 108 6.11 -3.09 10.09
C ILE A 108 6.08 -1.85 10.98
N TYR A 109 6.88 -0.84 10.65
CA TYR A 109 6.88 0.43 11.37
C TYR A 109 5.51 1.11 11.34
N LYS A 110 4.91 1.24 10.14
CA LYS A 110 3.58 1.86 9.97
C LYS A 110 2.50 1.09 10.73
N MET A 111 2.52 -0.24 10.70
CA MET A 111 1.57 -1.08 11.44
C MET A 111 1.68 -0.87 12.95
N ASN A 112 2.90 -0.87 13.50
CA ASN A 112 3.14 -0.62 14.92
C ASN A 112 2.68 0.78 15.33
N GLU A 113 2.93 1.79 14.52
CA GLU A 113 2.51 3.17 14.78
C GLU A 113 0.99 3.32 14.73
N ILE A 114 0.31 2.67 13.79
CA ILE A 114 -1.15 2.64 13.71
C ILE A 114 -1.75 1.97 14.96
N ASP A 115 -1.19 0.84 15.41
CA ASP A 115 -1.64 0.15 16.62
C ASP A 115 -1.47 1.04 17.87
N ARG A 116 -0.35 1.74 17.99
CA ARG A 116 -0.10 2.71 19.06
C ARG A 116 -1.14 3.83 19.04
N ILE A 117 -1.35 4.45 17.88
CA ILE A 117 -2.33 5.53 17.69
C ILE A 117 -3.74 5.05 18.04
N TYR A 118 -4.13 3.87 17.58
CA TYR A 118 -5.43 3.29 17.86
C TYR A 118 -5.67 3.13 19.36
N LYS A 119 -4.71 2.56 20.09
CA LYS A 119 -4.79 2.37 21.55
C LYS A 119 -4.90 3.67 22.32
N GLU A 120 -4.12 4.68 21.93
CA GLU A 120 -4.18 6.01 22.54
C GLU A 120 -5.51 6.73 22.28
N ASP A 121 -6.00 6.67 21.04
CA ASP A 121 -7.24 7.37 20.67
C ASP A 121 -8.48 6.64 21.24
N MET A 122 -8.47 5.30 21.36
CA MET A 122 -9.51 4.57 22.10
C MET A 122 -9.60 5.03 23.55
N LYS A 123 -8.47 5.26 24.21
CA LYS A 123 -8.44 5.84 25.57
C LYS A 123 -9.08 7.24 25.64
N LYS A 124 -8.76 8.13 24.70
CA LYS A 124 -9.37 9.48 24.62
C LYS A 124 -10.88 9.41 24.43
N MET A 125 -11.37 8.38 23.79
CA MET A 125 -12.78 8.19 23.45
C MET A 125 -13.59 7.41 24.51
N GLU A 126 -13.04 7.14 25.69
CA GLU A 126 -13.74 6.39 26.79
C GLU A 126 -15.10 7.01 27.15
N SER A 127 -15.30 8.31 26.92
CA SER A 127 -16.58 9.00 27.14
C SER A 127 -17.65 8.71 26.07
N ILE A 128 -17.31 8.02 24.98
CA ILE A 128 -18.24 7.59 23.93
C ILE A 128 -18.69 6.17 24.24
N HIS A 129 -19.99 5.87 24.02
CA HIS A 129 -20.51 4.53 24.22
C HIS A 129 -19.67 3.45 23.53
N SER A 130 -19.15 2.49 24.28
CA SER A 130 -18.26 1.43 23.79
C SER A 130 -18.87 0.64 22.63
N SER A 131 -20.17 0.30 22.69
CA SER A 131 -20.87 -0.41 21.61
C SER A 131 -20.89 0.33 20.29
N THR A 132 -20.94 1.67 20.31
CA THR A 132 -20.84 2.53 19.12
C THR A 132 -19.43 2.52 18.58
N LEU A 133 -18.41 2.67 19.45
CA LEU A 133 -17.00 2.65 19.05
C LEU A 133 -16.59 1.31 18.43
N TYR A 134 -16.99 0.18 19.01
CA TYR A 134 -16.71 -1.15 18.46
C TYR A 134 -17.26 -1.35 17.04
N LYS A 135 -18.36 -0.69 16.68
CA LYS A 135 -18.93 -0.73 15.33
C LYS A 135 -18.22 0.23 14.36
N ILE A 136 -17.86 1.42 14.81
CA ILE A 136 -17.34 2.49 13.96
C ILE A 136 -15.83 2.38 13.73
N MET A 137 -15.06 2.10 14.77
CA MET A 137 -13.59 2.15 14.70
C MET A 137 -12.97 1.18 13.72
N PRO A 138 -13.42 -0.09 13.57
CA PRO A 138 -12.89 -0.98 12.53
C PRO A 138 -13.07 -0.43 11.11
N ILE A 139 -14.20 0.25 10.85
CA ILE A 139 -14.47 0.85 9.54
C ILE A 139 -13.58 2.06 9.31
N ILE A 140 -13.50 2.96 10.29
CA ILE A 140 -12.63 4.14 10.23
C ILE A 140 -11.17 3.74 10.04
N LEU A 141 -10.71 2.70 10.72
CA LEU A 141 -9.34 2.21 10.61
C LEU A 141 -9.05 1.60 9.23
N SER A 142 -10.02 0.87 8.66
CA SER A 142 -9.84 0.23 7.35
C SER A 142 -9.91 1.21 6.18
N GLN A 143 -10.72 2.26 6.28
CA GLN A 143 -10.93 3.22 5.20
C GLN A 143 -10.04 4.46 5.32
N VAL A 144 -9.65 4.84 6.54
CA VAL A 144 -8.89 6.04 6.91
C VAL A 144 -9.59 7.35 6.52
N VAL A 145 -10.18 7.44 5.32
CA VAL A 145 -11.03 8.53 4.83
C VAL A 145 -12.42 7.98 4.56
N PHE A 146 -13.44 8.58 5.16
CA PHE A 146 -14.81 8.05 5.17
C PHE A 146 -15.85 9.18 5.18
N THR A 147 -17.09 8.85 4.89
CA THR A 147 -18.25 9.74 5.03
C THR A 147 -19.18 9.26 6.13
N LYS A 148 -20.01 10.15 6.69
CA LYS A 148 -21.03 9.77 7.67
C LYS A 148 -22.02 8.74 7.08
N ARG A 149 -22.34 8.86 5.79
CA ARG A 149 -23.25 7.94 5.10
C ARG A 149 -22.68 6.53 5.01
N GLU A 150 -21.40 6.39 4.66
CA GLU A 150 -20.73 5.09 4.64
C GLU A 150 -20.76 4.42 6.03
N LEU A 151 -20.56 5.21 7.11
CA LEU A 151 -20.68 4.69 8.47
C LEU A 151 -22.13 4.27 8.81
N GLU A 152 -23.14 5.04 8.40
CA GLU A 152 -24.56 4.67 8.57
C GLU A 152 -24.85 3.34 7.87
N ASP A 153 -24.48 3.24 6.57
CA ASP A 153 -24.73 2.07 5.74
C ASP A 153 -24.03 0.79 6.27
N MET A 154 -22.78 0.93 6.74
CA MET A 154 -21.98 -0.22 7.20
C MET A 154 -22.26 -0.64 8.64
N THR A 155 -22.66 0.29 9.52
CA THR A 155 -22.88 -0.01 10.95
C THR A 155 -24.33 -0.28 11.31
N GLY A 156 -25.27 0.20 10.49
CA GLY A 156 -26.71 0.22 10.80
C GLY A 156 -27.09 1.18 11.94
N LEU A 157 -26.20 2.07 12.36
CA LEU A 157 -26.46 3.07 13.38
C LEU A 157 -27.28 4.23 12.82
N SER A 158 -28.11 4.85 13.68
CA SER A 158 -28.91 5.99 13.25
C SER A 158 -28.03 7.19 12.87
N LYS A 159 -28.51 8.01 11.94
CA LYS A 159 -27.87 9.25 11.49
C LYS A 159 -27.52 10.18 12.65
N SER A 160 -28.40 10.28 13.66
CA SER A 160 -28.19 11.11 14.85
C SER A 160 -27.04 10.57 15.71
N THR A 161 -26.94 9.25 15.86
CA THR A 161 -25.84 8.59 16.59
C THR A 161 -24.51 8.82 15.89
N ILE A 162 -24.44 8.59 14.58
CA ILE A 162 -23.23 8.84 13.78
C ILE A 162 -22.81 10.32 13.88
N HIS A 163 -23.77 11.25 13.68
CA HIS A 163 -23.46 12.67 13.74
C HIS A 163 -22.85 13.07 15.08
N ARG A 164 -23.48 12.68 16.18
CA ARG A 164 -23.00 13.01 17.55
C ARG A 164 -21.65 12.36 17.84
N THR A 165 -21.45 11.11 17.39
CA THR A 165 -20.17 10.41 17.59
C THR A 165 -19.04 11.08 16.83
N ILE A 166 -19.24 11.40 15.55
CA ILE A 166 -18.22 12.08 14.73
C ILE A 166 -17.91 13.46 15.30
N GLN A 167 -18.91 14.23 15.70
CA GLN A 167 -18.68 15.55 16.33
C GLN A 167 -17.79 15.40 17.59
N LYS A 168 -18.05 14.42 18.44
CA LYS A 168 -17.23 14.18 19.62
C LYS A 168 -15.80 13.72 19.28
N MET A 169 -15.65 12.92 18.22
CA MET A 169 -14.32 12.52 17.72
C MET A 169 -13.55 13.72 17.12
N GLU A 170 -14.24 14.70 16.52
CA GLU A 170 -13.62 15.95 16.05
C GLU A 170 -13.16 16.81 17.25
N GLU A 171 -13.99 16.96 18.28
CA GLU A 171 -13.64 17.68 19.53
C GLU A 171 -12.41 17.07 20.22
N LEU A 172 -12.23 15.75 20.13
CA LEU A 172 -11.09 15.00 20.66
C LEU A 172 -9.88 14.98 19.72
N ASN A 173 -9.97 15.63 18.53
CA ASN A 173 -8.95 15.62 17.49
C ASN A 173 -8.57 14.21 16.98
N VAL A 174 -9.48 13.25 17.02
CA VAL A 174 -9.29 11.91 16.46
C VAL A 174 -9.58 11.91 14.97
N VAL A 175 -10.65 12.56 14.56
CA VAL A 175 -11.01 12.75 13.15
C VAL A 175 -11.07 14.22 12.79
N ALA A 176 -10.89 14.54 11.52
CA ALA A 176 -11.07 15.90 11.01
C ALA A 176 -11.84 15.87 9.70
N TYR A 177 -12.61 16.92 9.46
CA TYR A 177 -13.25 17.17 8.16
C TYR A 177 -12.19 17.41 7.08
N ASP A 178 -12.34 16.74 5.93
CA ASP A 178 -11.32 16.77 4.86
C ASP A 178 -11.38 18.01 3.94
N GLY A 179 -12.36 18.90 4.16
CA GLY A 179 -12.47 20.17 3.44
C GLY A 179 -12.95 20.06 1.98
N LEU A 180 -13.23 18.86 1.46
CA LEU A 180 -13.69 18.68 0.08
C LEU A 180 -15.15 19.09 -0.08
N ALA A 181 -15.40 20.18 -0.83
CA ALA A 181 -16.72 20.81 -0.97
C ALA A 181 -17.81 19.89 -1.58
N ARG A 182 -17.43 18.94 -2.44
CA ARG A 182 -18.37 18.05 -3.14
C ARG A 182 -18.75 16.79 -2.38
N LYS A 183 -17.88 16.28 -1.50
CA LYS A 183 -18.14 15.09 -0.68
C LYS A 183 -17.69 15.38 0.75
N LYS A 184 -18.65 15.52 1.68
CA LYS A 184 -18.34 15.76 3.10
C LYS A 184 -17.67 14.52 3.70
N SER A 185 -16.36 14.37 3.49
CA SER A 185 -15.52 13.29 4.01
C SER A 185 -14.78 13.73 5.28
N TYR A 186 -14.45 12.74 6.08
CA TYR A 186 -13.67 12.84 7.31
C TYR A 186 -12.45 11.95 7.18
N ARG A 187 -11.36 12.30 7.82
CA ARG A 187 -10.15 11.47 7.90
C ARG A 187 -9.80 11.15 9.33
N TYR A 188 -9.31 9.96 9.57
CA TYR A 188 -8.66 9.58 10.82
C TYR A 188 -7.28 10.23 10.84
N THR A 189 -7.17 11.41 11.44
CA THR A 189 -6.08 12.36 11.21
C THR A 189 -4.70 11.79 11.45
N ARG A 190 -4.48 11.17 12.59
CA ARG A 190 -3.16 10.62 12.97
C ARG A 190 -2.77 9.44 12.10
N VAL A 191 -3.71 8.51 11.84
CA VAL A 191 -3.47 7.35 10.97
C VAL A 191 -3.23 7.79 9.53
N TYR A 192 -3.99 8.75 9.02
CA TYR A 192 -3.76 9.35 7.69
C TYR A 192 -2.33 9.87 7.56
N ASN A 193 -1.83 10.58 8.57
CA ASN A 193 -0.49 11.15 8.57
C ASN A 193 0.62 10.10 8.54
N VAL A 194 0.42 8.89 9.09
CA VAL A 194 1.39 7.77 8.98
C VAL A 194 1.68 7.42 7.52
N PHE A 195 0.70 7.58 6.62
CA PHE A 195 0.86 7.27 5.19
C PHE A 195 1.33 8.45 4.34
N VAL A 196 1.10 9.68 4.79
CA VAL A 196 1.37 10.89 3.98
C VAL A 196 2.67 11.57 4.39
N ASP A 197 3.11 11.38 5.62
CA ASP A 197 4.32 12.00 6.13
C ASP A 197 5.57 11.34 5.55
N LYS A 198 6.29 12.09 4.70
CA LYS A 198 7.50 11.61 4.00
C LYS A 198 8.73 11.45 4.93
N ASN A 199 8.63 11.85 6.17
CA ASN A 199 9.73 11.76 7.15
C ASN A 199 9.78 10.41 7.90
N ASN A 200 8.93 9.46 7.54
CA ASN A 200 8.82 8.15 8.21
C ASN A 200 9.64 7.04 7.51
N TYR A 201 10.79 7.41 6.87
CA TYR A 201 11.72 6.47 6.25
C TYR A 201 13.11 6.55 6.88
#